data_e4dfe051fafd560805ad3b107dd9afd7
#
_entry.id   e4dfe051fafd560805ad3b107dd9afd7
#
_cell.length_a   1.000
_cell.length_b   1.000
_cell.length_c   1.000
_cell.angle_alpha   90.00
_cell.angle_beta   90.00
_cell.angle_gamma   90.00
#
_symmetry.space_group_name_H-M   'P 1'
#
loop_
_entity.id
_entity.type
_entity.pdbx_description
1 polymer ?
#
loop_
_entity_poly.entity_id
_entity_poly.type
_entity_poly.pdbx_seq_one_letter_code
_entity_poly.pdbx_strand_id
1 'polypeptide(L)'
;SYQNLAATIEIRDSRAFLDENDPTLTANQVNTLEPTQFFITYKPERESSLYEVSAIKVGRMELDYGSRRLLAKTAYRNATNSYDGIVVEARFADWQVHGVYVLPVSRFPTDSESLDGNERAFDKSFSERKFFGVYAASKDNNVKLQSYWLKEDDSEALATRNRALYTLSVD
;
A
#
# COMPACT_ATOMS: atom_id res chain seq x y z
N SER A 1 18.23 -24.08 -3.32
CA SER A 1 18.73 -22.78 -3.75
C SER A 1 17.76 -21.68 -3.27
N TYR A 2 18.22 -20.76 -2.40
CA TYR A 2 17.39 -19.64 -1.86
C TYR A 2 17.32 -18.44 -2.84
N GLN A 3 17.69 -18.64 -4.10
CA GLN A 3 17.76 -17.56 -5.11
C GLN A 3 16.39 -16.98 -5.49
N ASN A 4 15.29 -17.64 -5.11
CA ASN A 4 13.92 -17.25 -5.49
C ASN A 4 13.19 -16.48 -4.37
N LEU A 5 13.83 -16.25 -3.22
CA LEU A 5 13.26 -15.54 -2.09
C LEU A 5 14.06 -14.29 -1.77
N ALA A 6 13.36 -13.18 -1.55
CA ALA A 6 13.94 -11.93 -1.05
C ALA A 6 13.04 -11.35 0.04
N ALA A 7 13.64 -10.69 1.02
CA ALA A 7 12.93 -9.91 2.03
C ALA A 7 13.26 -8.43 1.86
N THR A 8 12.26 -7.58 2.02
CA THR A 8 12.42 -6.12 2.02
C THR A 8 11.97 -5.58 3.36
N ILE A 9 12.80 -4.73 3.98
CA ILE A 9 12.49 -4.03 5.22
C ILE A 9 12.84 -2.56 5.00
N GLU A 10 11.90 -1.67 5.30
CA GLU A 10 12.11 -0.23 5.34
C GLU A 10 11.49 0.32 6.62
N ILE A 11 12.29 1.07 7.37
CA ILE A 11 11.85 1.79 8.57
C ILE A 11 11.97 3.27 8.27
N ARG A 12 10.90 4.02 8.55
CA ARG A 12 10.88 5.47 8.40
C ARG A 12 10.65 6.12 9.76
N ASP A 13 11.34 7.23 10.01
CA ASP A 13 11.17 8.05 11.20
C ASP A 13 10.76 9.46 10.75
N SER A 14 9.54 9.84 11.07
CA SER A 14 8.97 11.14 10.70
C SER A 14 8.54 11.87 11.98
N ARG A 15 9.12 13.03 12.24
CA ARG A 15 8.88 13.83 13.44
C ARG A 15 8.63 15.29 13.07
N ALA A 16 7.81 15.94 13.90
CA ALA A 16 7.62 17.39 13.88
C ALA A 16 8.31 18.03 15.09
N PHE A 17 8.82 19.25 14.92
CA PHE A 17 9.49 20.01 15.95
C PHE A 17 9.11 21.49 15.81
N LEU A 18 9.08 22.22 16.95
CA LEU A 18 8.75 23.63 17.03
C LEU A 18 7.29 23.95 16.63
N ASP A 19 6.40 23.03 16.88
CA ASP A 19 4.99 23.04 16.50
C ASP A 19 4.06 22.84 17.71
N GLU A 20 4.49 23.24 18.90
CA GLU A 20 3.76 23.09 20.15
C GLU A 20 2.30 23.61 20.03
N ASN A 21 1.36 22.69 20.27
CA ASN A 21 -0.08 22.94 20.14
C ASN A 21 -0.57 23.31 18.73
N ASP A 22 0.09 22.87 17.67
CA ASP A 22 -0.42 23.06 16.30
C ASP A 22 -1.64 22.15 16.06
N PRO A 23 -2.86 22.70 15.94
CA PRO A 23 -4.08 21.91 15.72
C PRO A 23 -4.13 21.26 14.33
N THR A 24 -3.19 21.57 13.43
CA THR A 24 -3.10 21.00 12.09
C THR A 24 -2.17 19.79 12.02
N LEU A 25 -1.45 19.49 13.11
CA LEU A 25 -0.56 18.34 13.18
C LEU A 25 -1.33 17.03 13.10
N THR A 26 -0.89 16.14 12.25
CA THR A 26 -1.53 14.84 12.00
C THR A 26 -0.49 13.74 11.81
N ALA A 27 -0.93 12.50 11.83
CA ALA A 27 -0.11 11.33 11.45
C ALA A 27 0.41 11.33 9.99
N ASN A 28 0.16 12.41 9.24
CA ASN A 28 0.83 12.65 7.95
C ASN A 28 2.19 13.33 8.11
N GLN A 29 2.40 14.05 9.20
CA GLN A 29 3.65 14.73 9.54
C GLN A 29 4.48 13.93 10.55
N VAL A 30 3.80 13.29 11.53
CA VAL A 30 4.44 12.51 12.59
C VAL A 30 4.10 11.03 12.46
N ASN A 31 5.12 10.20 12.33
CA ASN A 31 5.03 8.75 12.34
C ASN A 31 6.40 8.17 12.75
N THR A 32 6.58 7.99 14.04
CA THR A 32 7.89 7.75 14.66
C THR A 32 8.30 6.29 14.57
N LEU A 33 9.46 6.01 13.93
CA LEU A 33 10.08 4.68 13.80
C LEU A 33 9.12 3.60 13.29
N GLU A 34 8.40 3.90 12.20
CA GLU A 34 7.42 2.98 11.62
C GLU A 34 8.06 2.08 10.53
N PRO A 35 7.82 0.76 10.58
CA PRO A 35 8.14 -0.15 9.49
C PRO A 35 7.15 0.08 8.34
N THR A 36 7.52 0.91 7.37
CA THR A 36 6.71 1.27 6.21
C THR A 36 6.66 0.15 5.18
N GLN A 37 7.72 -0.68 5.12
CA GLN A 37 7.75 -1.88 4.30
C GLN A 37 8.36 -3.04 5.08
N PHE A 38 7.67 -4.17 5.06
CA PHE A 38 8.12 -5.45 5.59
C PHE A 38 7.42 -6.58 4.83
N PHE A 39 8.04 -7.07 3.76
CA PHE A 39 7.45 -8.10 2.93
C PHE A 39 8.46 -9.09 2.38
N ILE A 40 7.97 -10.27 2.04
CA ILE A 40 8.73 -11.33 1.36
C ILE A 40 8.29 -11.34 -0.11
N THR A 41 9.27 -11.44 -1.00
CA THR A 41 9.07 -11.65 -2.44
C THR A 41 9.51 -13.07 -2.79
N TYR A 42 8.60 -13.84 -3.37
CA TYR A 42 8.90 -15.11 -4.01
C TYR A 42 8.86 -14.94 -5.52
N LYS A 43 9.91 -15.36 -6.22
CA LYS A 43 10.00 -15.38 -7.68
C LYS A 43 10.00 -16.84 -8.14
N PRO A 44 8.89 -17.34 -8.72
CA PRO A 44 8.84 -18.70 -9.29
C PRO A 44 9.91 -18.92 -10.36
N GLU A 45 10.32 -20.15 -10.55
CA GLU A 45 11.15 -20.49 -11.71
C GLU A 45 10.40 -20.20 -13.00
N ARG A 46 11.10 -19.64 -13.98
CA ARG A 46 10.49 -19.24 -15.24
C ARG A 46 10.17 -20.47 -16.08
N GLU A 47 8.90 -20.62 -16.41
CA GLU A 47 8.44 -21.51 -17.44
C GLU A 47 8.19 -20.70 -18.72
N SER A 48 8.67 -21.21 -19.88
CA SER A 48 8.44 -20.56 -21.17
C SER A 48 6.99 -20.79 -21.60
N SER A 49 6.10 -19.89 -21.21
CA SER A 49 4.69 -19.93 -21.54
C SER A 49 4.17 -18.54 -21.91
N LEU A 50 3.00 -18.49 -22.55
CA LEU A 50 2.29 -17.23 -22.85
C LEU A 50 1.95 -16.45 -21.59
N TYR A 51 1.93 -17.12 -20.43
CA TYR A 51 1.73 -16.46 -19.16
C TYR A 51 2.78 -16.94 -18.14
N GLU A 52 3.26 -16.03 -17.33
CA GLU A 52 4.30 -16.26 -16.33
C GLU A 52 4.03 -15.44 -15.07
N VAL A 53 4.00 -16.09 -13.91
CA VAL A 53 4.03 -15.39 -12.63
C VAL A 53 5.47 -14.97 -12.36
N SER A 54 5.75 -13.68 -12.36
CA SER A 54 7.09 -13.12 -12.19
C SER A 54 7.46 -12.89 -10.73
N ALA A 55 6.48 -12.57 -9.87
CA ALA A 55 6.69 -12.45 -8.43
C ALA A 55 5.38 -12.57 -7.64
N ILE A 56 5.50 -13.05 -6.41
CA ILE A 56 4.46 -12.99 -5.38
C ILE A 56 5.04 -12.26 -4.18
N LYS A 57 4.38 -11.20 -3.73
CA LYS A 57 4.80 -10.40 -2.58
C LYS A 57 3.77 -10.54 -1.47
N VAL A 58 4.21 -10.75 -0.24
CA VAL A 58 3.34 -10.92 0.94
C VAL A 58 3.90 -10.13 2.10
N GLY A 59 3.09 -9.30 2.73
CA GLY A 59 3.44 -8.47 3.87
C GLY A 59 3.01 -7.03 3.72
N ARG A 60 3.68 -6.12 4.44
CA ARG A 60 3.47 -4.68 4.36
C ARG A 60 4.30 -4.08 3.23
N MET A 61 3.68 -3.32 2.34
CA MET A 61 4.35 -2.74 1.18
C MET A 61 3.74 -1.40 0.76
N GLU A 62 4.55 -0.56 0.14
CA GLU A 62 4.07 0.60 -0.61
C GLU A 62 3.63 0.15 -1.99
N LEU A 63 2.49 0.67 -2.47
CA LEU A 63 1.98 0.42 -3.82
C LEU A 63 1.84 1.74 -4.58
N ASP A 64 2.26 1.71 -5.84
CA ASP A 64 2.25 2.89 -6.71
C ASP A 64 1.92 2.47 -8.15
N TYR A 65 0.64 2.55 -8.52
CA TYR A 65 0.14 2.06 -9.80
C TYR A 65 -0.61 3.13 -10.60
N GLY A 66 -0.42 3.07 -11.92
CA GLY A 66 -1.17 3.82 -12.91
C GLY A 66 -1.13 5.33 -12.69
N SER A 67 -2.30 5.96 -12.75
CA SER A 67 -2.47 7.42 -12.58
C SER A 67 -2.32 7.90 -11.12
N ARG A 68 -1.98 7.02 -10.19
CA ARG A 68 -1.78 7.32 -8.76
C ARG A 68 -3.00 7.84 -8.02
N ARG A 69 -4.20 7.67 -8.57
CA ARG A 69 -5.44 8.17 -7.96
C ARG A 69 -5.94 7.31 -6.80
N LEU A 70 -5.68 6.01 -6.84
CA LEU A 70 -6.18 5.04 -5.87
C LEU A 70 -5.07 4.37 -5.08
N LEU A 71 -4.02 3.90 -5.75
CA LEU A 71 -2.85 3.30 -5.15
C LEU A 71 -1.65 4.17 -5.44
N ALA A 72 -1.22 4.92 -4.45
CA ALA A 72 -0.06 5.78 -4.56
C ALA A 72 0.69 5.88 -3.23
N LYS A 73 2.00 5.85 -3.31
CA LYS A 73 2.84 6.36 -2.23
C LYS A 73 2.77 7.89 -2.19
N THR A 74 2.86 8.46 -1.02
CA THR A 74 2.84 9.91 -0.87
C THR A 74 4.19 10.52 -1.25
N ALA A 75 4.19 11.51 -2.16
CA ALA A 75 5.40 12.19 -2.61
C ALA A 75 5.76 13.44 -1.79
N TYR A 76 4.78 14.02 -1.07
CA TYR A 76 4.90 15.35 -0.43
C TYR A 76 4.58 15.34 1.07
N ARG A 77 4.49 14.18 1.70
CA ARG A 77 4.23 14.03 3.14
C ARG A 77 5.40 13.31 3.79
N ASN A 78 5.63 13.56 5.06
CA ASN A 78 6.65 12.87 5.83
C ASN A 78 6.31 11.37 5.98
N ALA A 79 5.04 11.05 6.19
CA ALA A 79 4.56 9.67 6.27
C ALA A 79 4.03 9.16 4.93
N THR A 80 4.23 7.88 4.64
CA THR A 80 3.80 7.21 3.40
C THR A 80 2.54 6.39 3.58
N ASN A 81 1.91 5.99 2.48
CA ASN A 81 0.82 5.02 2.50
C ASN A 81 1.38 3.61 2.37
N SER A 82 1.08 2.76 3.33
CA SER A 82 1.43 1.34 3.33
C SER A 82 0.17 0.47 3.27
N TYR A 83 0.34 -0.75 2.81
CA TYR A 83 -0.72 -1.73 2.63
C TYR A 83 -0.24 -3.10 3.10
N ASP A 84 -1.03 -3.78 3.92
CA ASP A 84 -0.75 -5.15 4.36
C ASP A 84 -1.52 -6.15 3.48
N GLY A 85 -0.83 -7.10 2.83
CA GLY A 85 -1.52 -8.10 2.03
C GLY A 85 -0.64 -8.83 1.02
N ILE A 86 -1.24 -9.14 -0.14
CA ILE A 86 -0.60 -9.91 -1.20
C ILE A 86 -0.70 -9.19 -2.54
N VAL A 87 0.40 -9.22 -3.28
CA VAL A 87 0.48 -8.78 -4.68
C VAL A 87 1.07 -9.91 -5.52
N VAL A 88 0.39 -10.24 -6.60
CA VAL A 88 0.88 -11.18 -7.61
C VAL A 88 1.23 -10.39 -8.86
N GLU A 89 2.47 -10.46 -9.28
CA GLU A 89 2.96 -9.87 -10.52
C GLU A 89 3.09 -10.97 -11.58
N ALA A 90 2.50 -10.75 -12.72
CA ALA A 90 2.51 -11.70 -13.82
C ALA A 90 2.75 -10.98 -15.16
N ARG A 91 3.20 -11.74 -16.15
CA ARG A 91 3.23 -11.33 -17.55
C ARG A 91 2.29 -12.23 -18.35
N PHE A 92 1.49 -11.63 -19.18
CA PHE A 92 0.62 -12.30 -20.12
C PHE A 92 0.83 -11.72 -21.52
N ALA A 93 1.46 -12.48 -22.40
CA ALA A 93 1.92 -11.97 -23.69
C ALA A 93 2.73 -10.66 -23.54
N ASP A 94 2.27 -9.56 -24.12
CA ASP A 94 2.89 -8.24 -24.04
C ASP A 94 2.34 -7.36 -22.89
N TRP A 95 1.62 -7.94 -21.94
CA TRP A 95 1.06 -7.24 -20.80
C TRP A 95 1.77 -7.60 -19.49
N GLN A 96 2.08 -6.58 -18.68
CA GLN A 96 2.39 -6.74 -17.26
C GLN A 96 1.09 -6.63 -16.46
N VAL A 97 0.79 -7.62 -15.64
CA VAL A 97 -0.46 -7.69 -14.87
C VAL A 97 -0.13 -7.85 -13.40
N HIS A 98 -0.74 -7.03 -12.56
CA HIS A 98 -0.61 -7.07 -11.11
C HIS A 98 -1.98 -7.31 -10.49
N GLY A 99 -2.15 -8.45 -9.82
CA GLY A 99 -3.31 -8.73 -8.97
C GLY A 99 -3.00 -8.27 -7.54
N VAL A 100 -3.92 -7.54 -6.92
CA VAL A 100 -3.72 -6.91 -5.61
C VAL A 100 -4.87 -7.30 -4.68
N TYR A 101 -4.54 -7.75 -3.47
CA TYR A 101 -5.46 -7.90 -2.34
C TYR A 101 -4.78 -7.41 -1.08
N VAL A 102 -5.21 -6.26 -0.57
CA VAL A 102 -4.53 -5.59 0.54
C VAL A 102 -5.51 -4.87 1.47
N LEU A 103 -5.04 -4.64 2.69
CA LEU A 103 -5.69 -3.83 3.71
C LEU A 103 -4.91 -2.51 3.81
N PRO A 104 -5.55 -1.35 3.59
CA PRO A 104 -4.91 -0.06 3.84
C PRO A 104 -4.50 0.08 5.31
N VAL A 105 -3.28 0.53 5.53
CA VAL A 105 -2.72 0.75 6.87
C VAL A 105 -3.16 2.12 7.39
N SER A 106 -3.70 2.16 8.60
CA SER A 106 -4.02 3.40 9.32
C SER A 106 -2.85 3.81 10.17
N ARG A 107 -2.52 5.11 10.13
CA ARG A 107 -1.40 5.68 10.88
C ARG A 107 -1.79 6.07 12.29
N PHE A 108 -0.85 5.91 13.21
CA PHE A 108 -0.97 6.23 14.62
C PHE A 108 0.30 6.96 15.11
N PRO A 109 0.21 7.78 16.20
CA PRO A 109 -1.00 8.12 16.95
C PRO A 109 -1.94 9.07 16.18
N THR A 110 -3.15 9.28 16.68
CA THR A 110 -4.14 10.20 16.09
C THR A 110 -4.56 11.33 17.04
N ASP A 111 -4.18 11.26 18.29
CA ASP A 111 -4.45 12.31 19.29
C ASP A 111 -3.34 13.36 19.31
N SER A 112 -3.70 14.60 19.60
CA SER A 112 -2.79 15.75 19.52
C SER A 112 -1.63 15.66 20.50
N GLU A 113 -1.85 15.14 21.71
CA GLU A 113 -0.82 15.05 22.76
C GLU A 113 0.31 14.11 22.33
N SER A 114 -0.04 12.92 21.84
CA SER A 114 0.94 11.95 21.34
C SER A 114 1.66 12.44 20.08
N LEU A 115 0.96 13.20 19.21
CA LEU A 115 1.56 13.78 18.00
C LEU A 115 2.58 14.86 18.37
N ASP A 116 2.23 15.82 19.25
CA ASP A 116 3.14 16.87 19.76
C ASP A 116 4.36 16.25 20.47
N GLY A 117 4.14 15.16 21.22
CA GLY A 117 5.20 14.43 21.91
C GLY A 117 6.08 13.57 20.97
N ASN A 118 5.77 13.48 19.68
CA ASN A 118 6.39 12.53 18.76
C ASN A 118 6.38 11.10 19.30
N GLU A 119 5.28 10.71 19.95
CA GLU A 119 5.15 9.39 20.56
C GLU A 119 5.10 8.29 19.51
N ARG A 120 5.66 7.14 19.85
CA ARG A 120 5.65 5.99 18.97
C ARG A 120 4.38 5.18 19.15
N ALA A 121 3.63 5.00 18.08
CA ALA A 121 2.53 4.05 17.99
C ALA A 121 2.59 3.33 16.64
N PHE A 122 2.50 1.99 16.67
CA PHE A 122 2.56 1.22 15.44
C PHE A 122 1.30 1.40 14.58
N ASP A 123 1.51 1.62 13.32
CA ASP A 123 0.46 1.64 12.29
C ASP A 123 -0.20 0.26 12.14
N LYS A 124 -1.52 0.25 11.92
CA LYS A 124 -2.33 -0.98 11.89
C LYS A 124 -3.22 -1.02 10.66
N SER A 125 -3.36 -2.21 10.08
CA SER A 125 -4.41 -2.50 9.11
C SER A 125 -5.61 -3.12 9.81
N PHE A 126 -6.79 -2.94 9.21
CA PHE A 126 -8.06 -3.43 9.76
C PHE A 126 -8.81 -4.21 8.69
N SER A 127 -9.36 -5.36 9.09
CA SER A 127 -10.09 -6.26 8.18
C SER A 127 -11.38 -5.65 7.62
N GLU A 128 -11.87 -4.57 8.23
CA GLU A 128 -13.04 -3.82 7.82
C GLU A 128 -12.81 -2.94 6.58
N ARG A 129 -11.55 -2.70 6.21
CA ARG A 129 -11.17 -2.04 4.95
C ARG A 129 -10.37 -2.97 4.07
N LYS A 130 -10.93 -3.37 2.93
CA LYS A 130 -10.30 -4.28 1.96
C LYS A 130 -10.19 -3.58 0.62
N PHE A 131 -9.03 -3.69 0.02
CA PHE A 131 -8.78 -3.19 -1.32
C PHE A 131 -8.29 -4.34 -2.18
N PHE A 132 -8.93 -4.55 -3.31
CA PHE A 132 -8.52 -5.56 -4.27
C PHE A 132 -8.76 -5.12 -5.70
N GLY A 133 -7.98 -5.65 -6.62
CA GLY A 133 -8.12 -5.30 -8.02
C GLY A 133 -6.98 -5.78 -8.89
N VAL A 134 -7.02 -5.28 -10.11
CA VAL A 134 -6.04 -5.60 -11.14
C VAL A 134 -5.53 -4.31 -11.77
N TYR A 135 -4.23 -4.24 -11.95
CA TYR A 135 -3.54 -3.29 -12.79
C TYR A 135 -2.90 -4.04 -13.96
N ALA A 136 -3.04 -3.55 -15.16
CA ALA A 136 -2.36 -4.08 -16.35
C ALA A 136 -1.76 -2.95 -17.18
N ALA A 137 -0.54 -3.15 -17.67
CA ALA A 137 0.13 -2.21 -18.55
C ALA A 137 0.69 -2.95 -19.78
N SER A 138 0.55 -2.34 -20.97
CA SER A 138 1.20 -2.84 -22.16
C SER A 138 2.72 -2.76 -22.03
N LYS A 139 3.45 -3.59 -22.77
CA LYS A 139 4.92 -3.69 -22.72
C LYS A 139 5.63 -2.35 -23.00
N ASP A 140 5.07 -1.55 -23.88
CA ASP A 140 5.54 -0.20 -24.20
C ASP A 140 5.02 0.87 -23.23
N ASN A 141 4.21 0.47 -22.22
CA ASN A 141 3.59 1.32 -21.21
C ASN A 141 2.67 2.43 -21.77
N ASN A 142 2.22 2.29 -23.03
CA ASN A 142 1.34 3.25 -23.69
C ASN A 142 -0.13 3.07 -23.30
N VAL A 143 -0.53 1.87 -22.90
CA VAL A 143 -1.90 1.58 -22.45
C VAL A 143 -1.83 0.99 -21.04
N LYS A 144 -2.64 1.55 -20.13
CA LYS A 144 -2.79 1.09 -18.75
C LYS A 144 -4.26 0.88 -18.44
N LEU A 145 -4.56 -0.28 -17.89
CA LEU A 145 -5.90 -0.66 -17.45
C LEU A 145 -5.90 -0.85 -15.94
N GLN A 146 -6.90 -0.32 -15.27
CA GLN A 146 -7.03 -0.44 -13.81
C GLN A 146 -8.47 -0.76 -13.45
N SER A 147 -8.65 -1.77 -12.63
CA SER A 147 -9.95 -2.13 -12.07
C SER A 147 -9.78 -2.43 -10.60
N TYR A 148 -10.38 -1.60 -9.74
CA TYR A 148 -10.21 -1.69 -8.29
C TYR A 148 -11.53 -1.65 -7.55
N TRP A 149 -11.55 -2.35 -6.44
CA TRP A 149 -12.67 -2.39 -5.53
C TRP A 149 -12.18 -2.10 -4.11
N LEU A 150 -12.71 -1.04 -3.51
CA LEU A 150 -12.58 -0.77 -2.08
C LEU A 150 -13.87 -1.18 -1.39
N LYS A 151 -13.77 -2.13 -0.46
CA LYS A 151 -14.87 -2.52 0.41
C LYS A 151 -14.58 -2.04 1.83
N GLU A 152 -15.56 -1.38 2.43
CA GLU A 152 -15.54 -0.99 3.84
C GLU A 152 -16.75 -1.61 4.53
N ASP A 153 -16.50 -2.30 5.64
CA ASP A 153 -17.52 -2.79 6.54
C ASP A 153 -17.76 -1.72 7.64
N ASP A 154 -18.92 -1.75 8.29
CA ASP A 154 -19.27 -0.80 9.34
C ASP A 154 -18.35 -0.96 10.55
N SER A 155 -17.70 0.14 10.95
CA SER A 155 -16.76 0.14 12.07
C SER A 155 -16.76 1.50 12.74
N GLU A 156 -17.16 1.55 14.00
CA GLU A 156 -17.14 2.77 14.81
C GLU A 156 -15.69 3.26 15.00
N ALA A 157 -14.77 2.35 15.27
CA ALA A 157 -13.34 2.67 15.50
C ALA A 157 -12.65 3.31 14.28
N LEU A 158 -13.12 3.01 13.06
CA LEU A 158 -12.57 3.55 11.82
C LEU A 158 -13.45 4.65 11.22
N ALA A 159 -14.60 4.97 11.85
CA ALA A 159 -15.64 5.84 11.30
C ALA A 159 -16.04 5.44 9.85
N THR A 160 -16.02 4.14 9.55
CA THR A 160 -16.40 3.59 8.25
C THR A 160 -17.87 3.20 8.25
N ARG A 161 -18.47 3.15 7.06
CA ARG A 161 -19.83 2.67 6.82
C ARG A 161 -19.81 1.54 5.81
N ASN A 162 -20.79 0.63 5.87
CA ASN A 162 -20.97 -0.39 4.86
C ASN A 162 -21.07 0.22 3.47
N ARG A 163 -19.99 0.14 2.70
CA ARG A 163 -19.95 0.63 1.32
C ARG A 163 -18.94 -0.14 0.48
N ALA A 164 -19.19 -0.16 -0.82
CA ALA A 164 -18.25 -0.63 -1.81
C ALA A 164 -18.08 0.44 -2.89
N LEU A 165 -16.83 0.75 -3.22
CA LEU A 165 -16.47 1.67 -4.30
C LEU A 165 -15.75 0.88 -5.38
N TYR A 166 -16.20 1.03 -6.62
CA TYR A 166 -15.59 0.40 -7.78
C TYR A 166 -15.04 1.45 -8.72
N THR A 167 -13.85 1.21 -9.24
CA THR A 167 -13.23 2.08 -10.25
C THR A 167 -12.71 1.25 -11.40
N LEU A 168 -12.99 1.71 -12.59
CA LEU A 168 -12.38 1.25 -13.85
C LEU A 168 -11.76 2.46 -14.55
N SER A 169 -10.50 2.38 -14.93
CA SER A 169 -9.86 3.40 -15.76
C SER A 169 -8.99 2.80 -16.84
N VAL A 170 -8.86 3.56 -17.91
CA VAL A 170 -7.99 3.33 -19.05
C VAL A 170 -7.17 4.60 -19.22
N ASP A 171 -5.87 4.48 -19.20
CA ASP A 171 -4.92 5.59 -19.37
C ASP A 171 -4.02 5.35 -20.58
#